data_d7edb1fdd9a5fab171c04ad4b208b3b8
#
_entry.id   d7edb1fdd9a5fab171c04ad4b208b3b8
#
_cell.length_a   1.000
_cell.length_b   1.000
_cell.length_c   1.000
_cell.angle_alpha   90.00
_cell.angle_beta   90.00
_cell.angle_gamma   90.00
#
_symmetry.space_group_name_H-M   'P 1'
#
loop_
_entity.id
_entity.type
_entity.pdbx_description
1 polymer ?
#
loop_
_entity_poly.entity_id
_entity_poly.type
_entity_poly.pdbx_seq_one_letter_code
_entity_poly.pdbx_strand_id
1 'polypeptide(L)'
;MTSKERIVTVLRGGYPDRVPVSLYKINPFDNESFWSKHKSFENLLKKARELQDTFLFYRPKTGFFFSAPGSIDLKVEETHDTPLSTTVSLTVETEYGPLTRVARTSTLSIHQWVVEPWIKREKDIYKFLSLPYIPYQPDFSDFYEQEKKLGEKGIMVVALPDPLGVVGFLFAPGDFGKFVLDYPKLIIQLLEKIYERLLDLYKFVSFSVSNVIIRIRGAEYATPPNLPTEYFHDIKKTFSEFVYRFDKNLIEILRRGNFNFICYHWHDGIEELLPIVLKMPIDIIEPISNSSQQPNNILKVRRIVGDSITIMGGILAEEFDFKTREEVRNMVKDCLIQGARRGRFILIPSDIPESAPIPTELEQNYIEFLESGFNFGKYPIR
;
A
#
# COMPACT_ATOMS: atom_id res chain seq x y z
N MET A 1 18.94 -11.67 -16.53
CA MET A 1 18.82 -10.38 -15.81
C MET A 1 18.65 -10.65 -14.33
N THR A 2 19.21 -9.81 -13.46
CA THR A 2 18.91 -9.84 -12.01
C THR A 2 17.47 -9.38 -11.78
N SER A 3 16.92 -9.62 -10.59
CA SER A 3 15.57 -9.11 -10.23
C SER A 3 15.51 -7.58 -10.30
N LYS A 4 16.53 -6.89 -9.79
CA LYS A 4 16.62 -5.42 -9.84
C LYS A 4 16.63 -4.91 -11.28
N GLU A 5 17.49 -5.45 -12.13
CA GLU A 5 17.55 -5.08 -13.55
C GLU A 5 16.21 -5.31 -14.26
N ARG A 6 15.53 -6.42 -13.98
CA ARG A 6 14.25 -6.78 -14.59
C ARG A 6 13.17 -5.79 -14.21
N ILE A 7 13.04 -5.46 -12.92
CA ILE A 7 12.06 -4.48 -12.43
C ILE A 7 12.35 -3.11 -13.05
N VAL A 8 13.59 -2.62 -12.96
CA VAL A 8 13.97 -1.30 -13.49
C VAL A 8 13.76 -1.20 -15.00
N THR A 9 14.03 -2.29 -15.76
CA THR A 9 13.77 -2.34 -17.20
C THR A 9 12.30 -2.11 -17.52
N VAL A 10 11.40 -2.79 -16.79
CA VAL A 10 9.94 -2.59 -16.96
C VAL A 10 9.53 -1.18 -16.59
N LEU A 11 10.01 -0.64 -15.47
CA LEU A 11 9.68 0.71 -15.01
C LEU A 11 10.15 1.80 -15.97
N ARG A 12 11.21 1.55 -16.74
CA ARG A 12 11.70 2.42 -17.81
C ARG A 12 11.02 2.18 -19.16
N GLY A 13 10.09 1.24 -19.26
CA GLY A 13 9.34 0.92 -20.47
C GLY A 13 10.04 -0.04 -21.42
N GLY A 14 11.10 -0.71 -20.97
CA GLY A 14 11.77 -1.77 -21.72
C GLY A 14 11.12 -3.14 -21.56
N TYR A 15 11.61 -4.10 -22.33
CA TYR A 15 11.23 -5.51 -22.27
C TYR A 15 12.34 -6.31 -21.58
N PRO A 16 12.13 -6.84 -20.38
CA PRO A 16 13.09 -7.72 -19.72
C PRO A 16 13.06 -9.13 -20.31
N ASP A 17 13.88 -10.05 -19.77
CA ASP A 17 13.87 -11.48 -20.12
C ASP A 17 12.51 -12.16 -19.82
N ARG A 18 11.81 -11.69 -18.78
CA ARG A 18 10.44 -12.08 -18.43
C ARG A 18 9.73 -10.97 -17.66
N VAL A 19 8.42 -11.04 -17.56
CA VAL A 19 7.61 -10.19 -16.68
C VAL A 19 8.08 -10.41 -15.22
N PRO A 20 8.34 -9.35 -14.44
CA PRO A 20 8.58 -9.50 -13.01
C PRO A 20 7.36 -10.10 -12.32
N VAL A 21 7.57 -11.09 -11.44
CA VAL A 21 6.51 -11.71 -10.64
C VAL A 21 6.89 -11.65 -9.16
N SER A 22 5.93 -11.28 -8.30
CA SER A 22 6.18 -11.14 -6.87
C SER A 22 4.94 -11.39 -6.03
N LEU A 23 5.14 -11.87 -4.81
CA LEU A 23 4.16 -11.82 -3.72
C LEU A 23 4.18 -10.45 -3.02
N TYR A 24 4.68 -9.46 -3.67
CA TYR A 24 4.72 -8.03 -3.36
C TYR A 24 5.25 -7.70 -1.94
N LYS A 25 4.40 -7.75 -0.90
CA LYS A 25 4.78 -7.41 0.48
C LYS A 25 5.65 -8.47 1.18
N ILE A 26 5.74 -9.69 0.64
CA ILE A 26 6.54 -10.78 1.24
C ILE A 26 8.01 -10.66 0.81
N ASN A 27 8.89 -10.36 1.78
CA ASN A 27 10.33 -10.54 1.60
C ASN A 27 10.74 -11.94 2.04
N PRO A 28 11.05 -12.88 1.13
CA PRO A 28 11.34 -14.25 1.49
C PRO A 28 12.75 -14.43 2.12
N PHE A 29 13.55 -13.37 2.16
CA PHE A 29 14.90 -13.34 2.76
C PHE A 29 14.91 -12.75 4.17
N ASP A 30 13.75 -12.29 4.68
CA ASP A 30 13.61 -11.76 6.03
C ASP A 30 13.19 -12.88 7.00
N ASN A 31 14.15 -13.34 7.81
CA ASN A 31 13.92 -14.40 8.79
C ASN A 31 13.12 -13.94 10.01
N GLU A 32 12.94 -12.62 10.19
CA GLU A 32 12.20 -12.04 11.30
C GLU A 32 10.76 -11.67 10.92
N SER A 33 10.38 -11.84 9.65
CA SER A 33 9.03 -11.55 9.18
C SER A 33 7.98 -12.47 9.82
N PHE A 34 6.73 -12.01 9.84
CA PHE A 34 5.58 -12.82 10.24
C PHE A 34 5.56 -14.18 9.53
N TRP A 35 5.73 -14.17 8.21
CA TRP A 35 5.68 -15.39 7.39
C TRP A 35 6.80 -16.36 7.72
N SER A 36 8.02 -15.88 7.99
CA SER A 36 9.17 -16.73 8.33
C SER A 36 9.06 -17.37 9.71
N LYS A 37 8.33 -16.74 10.63
CA LYS A 37 8.08 -17.26 11.98
C LYS A 37 7.02 -18.37 12.03
N HIS A 38 6.23 -18.52 10.97
CA HIS A 38 5.18 -19.53 10.90
C HIS A 38 5.52 -20.63 9.90
N LYS A 39 5.72 -21.87 10.40
CA LYS A 39 6.12 -23.04 9.61
C LYS A 39 5.20 -23.32 8.42
N SER A 40 3.91 -22.96 8.53
CA SER A 40 2.94 -23.16 7.45
C SER A 40 3.26 -22.40 6.15
N PHE A 41 4.16 -21.41 6.18
CA PHE A 41 4.60 -20.66 5.00
C PHE A 41 5.92 -21.15 4.41
N GLU A 42 6.53 -22.20 4.95
CA GLU A 42 7.89 -22.62 4.59
C GLU A 42 8.04 -22.94 3.09
N ASN A 43 7.07 -23.69 2.52
CA ASN A 43 7.10 -24.05 1.09
C ASN A 43 6.88 -22.81 0.20
N LEU A 44 5.95 -21.93 0.57
CA LEU A 44 5.70 -20.70 -0.16
C LEU A 44 6.95 -19.81 -0.16
N LEU A 45 7.59 -19.62 0.99
CA LEU A 45 8.82 -18.82 1.10
C LEU A 45 9.98 -19.43 0.33
N LYS A 46 10.13 -20.76 0.35
CA LYS A 46 11.12 -21.46 -0.46
C LYS A 46 10.90 -21.16 -1.94
N LYS A 47 9.67 -21.32 -2.43
CA LYS A 47 9.33 -21.04 -3.81
C LYS A 47 9.50 -19.57 -4.19
N ALA A 48 9.16 -18.66 -3.28
CA ALA A 48 9.36 -17.23 -3.48
C ALA A 48 10.85 -16.86 -3.62
N ARG A 49 11.76 -17.49 -2.82
CA ARG A 49 13.21 -17.27 -2.97
C ARG A 49 13.74 -17.69 -4.34
N GLU A 50 13.14 -18.71 -4.94
CA GLU A 50 13.54 -19.23 -6.26
C GLU A 50 13.04 -18.39 -7.43
N LEU A 51 11.82 -17.86 -7.35
CA LEU A 51 11.09 -17.38 -8.52
C LEU A 51 10.75 -15.89 -8.52
N GLN A 52 10.55 -15.28 -7.34
CA GLN A 52 10.04 -13.92 -7.29
C GLN A 52 11.09 -12.85 -7.48
N ASP A 53 10.64 -11.70 -7.96
CA ASP A 53 11.36 -10.43 -7.96
C ASP A 53 10.92 -9.64 -6.72
N THR A 54 11.87 -9.33 -5.81
CA THR A 54 11.53 -8.86 -4.47
C THR A 54 11.31 -7.35 -4.43
N PHE A 55 10.23 -6.94 -3.77
CA PHE A 55 9.96 -5.55 -3.37
C PHE A 55 10.13 -5.45 -1.86
N LEU A 56 11.14 -4.71 -1.41
CA LEU A 56 11.42 -4.55 0.02
C LEU A 56 10.82 -3.25 0.52
N PHE A 57 9.78 -3.37 1.32
CA PHE A 57 9.06 -2.22 1.88
C PHE A 57 9.81 -1.59 3.04
N TYR A 58 9.95 -0.27 2.98
CA TYR A 58 10.49 0.58 4.02
C TYR A 58 9.51 1.70 4.38
N ARG A 59 9.39 1.98 5.67
CA ARG A 59 8.63 3.13 6.17
C ARG A 59 9.55 4.03 6.96
N PRO A 60 9.68 5.32 6.60
CA PRO A 60 10.46 6.26 7.40
C PRO A 60 9.97 6.30 8.85
N LYS A 61 10.89 6.20 9.79
CA LYS A 61 10.57 6.24 11.24
C LYS A 61 10.33 7.68 11.66
N THR A 62 9.10 8.00 12.02
CA THR A 62 8.69 9.31 12.56
C THR A 62 8.14 9.12 13.97
N GLY A 63 8.01 10.21 14.72
CA GLY A 63 7.22 10.19 15.94
C GLY A 63 5.71 10.18 15.65
N PHE A 64 4.94 10.28 16.72
CA PHE A 64 3.48 10.25 16.65
C PHE A 64 2.95 11.36 15.72
N PHE A 65 2.09 10.99 14.80
CA PHE A 65 1.53 11.84 13.75
C PHE A 65 2.58 12.71 13.02
N PHE A 66 3.69 12.08 12.62
CA PHE A 66 4.79 12.69 11.84
C PHE A 66 5.56 13.80 12.56
N SER A 67 5.33 14.02 13.85
CA SER A 67 6.13 14.93 14.67
C SER A 67 7.46 14.30 15.08
N ALA A 68 8.38 15.09 15.61
CA ALA A 68 9.65 14.57 16.12
C ALA A 68 9.42 13.50 17.21
N PRO A 69 10.21 12.42 17.25
CA PRO A 69 10.13 11.42 18.33
C PRO A 69 10.24 12.08 19.71
N GLY A 70 9.34 11.69 20.63
CA GLY A 70 9.30 12.23 21.98
C GLY A 70 8.69 13.64 22.13
N SER A 71 8.31 14.31 21.01
CA SER A 71 7.65 15.63 21.07
C SER A 71 6.18 15.56 21.55
N ILE A 72 5.59 14.41 21.47
CA ILE A 72 4.24 14.09 21.96
C ILE A 72 4.39 12.90 22.89
N ASP A 73 3.95 13.04 24.13
CA ASP A 73 3.98 11.95 25.12
C ASP A 73 2.86 10.96 24.81
N LEU A 74 3.22 9.84 24.17
CA LEU A 74 2.33 8.75 23.84
C LEU A 74 2.49 7.62 24.86
N LYS A 75 1.51 7.48 25.74
CA LYS A 75 1.44 6.35 26.67
C LYS A 75 0.96 5.11 25.95
N VAL A 76 1.71 4.02 26.09
CA VAL A 76 1.41 2.71 25.51
C VAL A 76 1.19 1.73 26.66
N GLU A 77 0.02 1.12 26.69
CA GLU A 77 -0.32 0.07 27.65
C GLU A 77 -0.68 -1.20 26.89
N GLU A 78 -0.08 -2.32 27.30
CA GLU A 78 -0.31 -3.62 26.68
C GLU A 78 -0.89 -4.60 27.69
N THR A 79 -1.97 -5.27 27.31
CA THR A 79 -2.60 -6.34 28.08
C THR A 79 -2.61 -7.62 27.24
N HIS A 80 -1.94 -8.65 27.74
CA HIS A 80 -1.97 -9.96 27.11
C HIS A 80 -3.29 -10.67 27.46
N ASP A 81 -4.26 -10.64 26.53
CA ASP A 81 -5.57 -11.24 26.73
C ASP A 81 -5.49 -12.78 26.73
N THR A 82 -4.64 -13.32 25.85
CA THR A 82 -4.32 -14.73 25.70
C THR A 82 -2.87 -14.89 25.25
N PRO A 83 -2.30 -16.10 25.22
CA PRO A 83 -0.96 -16.32 24.63
C PRO A 83 -0.83 -15.90 23.15
N LEU A 84 -1.97 -15.73 22.46
CA LEU A 84 -2.01 -15.41 21.02
C LEU A 84 -2.51 -13.99 20.74
N SER A 85 -3.05 -13.26 21.73
CA SER A 85 -3.63 -11.94 21.50
C SER A 85 -3.24 -10.94 22.58
N THR A 86 -3.01 -9.69 22.14
CA THR A 86 -2.67 -8.56 23.00
C THR A 86 -3.56 -7.38 22.65
N THR A 87 -4.15 -6.77 23.66
CA THR A 87 -4.83 -5.48 23.55
C THR A 87 -3.82 -4.38 23.83
N VAL A 88 -3.71 -3.43 22.89
CA VAL A 88 -2.81 -2.27 22.99
C VAL A 88 -3.66 -1.02 23.10
N SER A 89 -3.50 -0.30 24.20
CA SER A 89 -4.11 1.01 24.42
C SER A 89 -3.08 2.11 24.23
N LEU A 90 -3.40 3.10 23.42
CA LEU A 90 -2.59 4.27 23.15
C LEU A 90 -3.30 5.50 23.67
N THR A 91 -2.65 6.31 24.49
CA THR A 91 -3.23 7.54 25.03
C THR A 91 -2.25 8.70 24.87
N VAL A 92 -2.76 9.83 24.40
CA VAL A 92 -2.05 11.10 24.35
C VAL A 92 -2.85 12.17 25.07
N GLU A 93 -2.19 12.95 25.92
CA GLU A 93 -2.81 14.11 26.56
C GLU A 93 -2.86 15.28 25.59
N THR A 94 -4.00 15.97 25.56
CA THR A 94 -4.21 17.18 24.77
C THR A 94 -4.79 18.28 25.65
N GLU A 95 -4.74 19.53 25.19
CA GLU A 95 -5.37 20.67 25.91
C GLU A 95 -6.90 20.50 26.11
N TYR A 96 -7.55 19.63 25.34
CA TYR A 96 -8.98 19.29 25.46
C TYR A 96 -9.22 17.94 26.16
N GLY A 97 -8.21 17.40 26.87
CA GLY A 97 -8.25 16.12 27.57
C GLY A 97 -7.73 14.95 26.73
N PRO A 98 -7.70 13.74 27.28
CA PRO A 98 -7.05 12.60 26.66
C PRO A 98 -7.70 12.18 25.35
N LEU A 99 -6.87 11.80 24.39
CA LEU A 99 -7.23 11.16 23.13
C LEU A 99 -6.71 9.72 23.16
N THR A 100 -7.60 8.73 23.01
CA THR A 100 -7.27 7.32 23.17
C THR A 100 -7.64 6.50 21.95
N ARG A 101 -6.83 5.46 21.67
CA ARG A 101 -7.11 4.41 20.69
C ARG A 101 -6.83 3.06 21.33
N VAL A 102 -7.70 2.09 21.07
CA VAL A 102 -7.51 0.70 21.51
C VAL A 102 -7.53 -0.20 20.29
N ALA A 103 -6.55 -1.09 20.20
CA ALA A 103 -6.50 -2.09 19.15
C ALA A 103 -6.12 -3.45 19.74
N ARG A 104 -6.57 -4.51 19.09
CA ARG A 104 -6.16 -5.88 19.40
C ARG A 104 -5.24 -6.40 18.30
N THR A 105 -4.15 -7.01 18.69
CA THR A 105 -3.19 -7.69 17.81
C THR A 105 -3.21 -9.20 18.08
N SER A 106 -2.75 -9.98 17.13
CA SER A 106 -2.59 -11.43 17.29
C SER A 106 -1.24 -11.87 16.71
N THR A 107 -0.63 -12.87 17.34
CA THR A 107 0.56 -13.52 16.78
C THR A 107 0.25 -14.34 15.51
N LEU A 108 -1.03 -14.61 15.26
CA LEU A 108 -1.50 -15.36 14.09
C LEU A 108 -1.96 -14.46 12.93
N SER A 109 -1.79 -13.15 13.01
CA SER A 109 -2.16 -12.23 11.93
C SER A 109 -1.32 -10.96 11.97
N ILE A 110 -1.05 -10.39 10.80
CA ILE A 110 -0.40 -9.07 10.71
C ILE A 110 -1.39 -7.91 10.91
N HIS A 111 -2.68 -8.20 10.97
CA HIS A 111 -3.72 -7.19 11.18
C HIS A 111 -3.82 -6.74 12.63
N GLN A 112 -4.21 -5.47 12.78
CA GLN A 112 -4.70 -4.92 14.03
C GLN A 112 -6.21 -4.69 13.91
N TRP A 113 -6.96 -5.22 14.86
CA TRP A 113 -8.40 -4.93 14.97
C TRP A 113 -8.61 -3.70 15.83
N VAL A 114 -9.15 -2.64 15.25
CA VAL A 114 -9.49 -1.42 15.97
C VAL A 114 -10.72 -1.72 16.85
N VAL A 115 -10.51 -1.65 18.17
CA VAL A 115 -11.57 -1.79 19.19
C VAL A 115 -12.17 -0.41 19.47
N GLU A 116 -11.30 0.60 19.64
CA GLU A 116 -11.68 2.01 19.74
C GLU A 116 -10.79 2.83 18.81
N PRO A 117 -11.35 3.61 17.88
CA PRO A 117 -10.56 4.49 17.02
C PRO A 117 -10.08 5.73 17.78
N TRP A 118 -9.20 6.51 17.16
CA TRP A 118 -8.80 7.80 17.71
C TRP A 118 -9.97 8.78 17.81
N ILE A 119 -10.78 8.87 16.75
CA ILE A 119 -11.93 9.78 16.68
C ILE A 119 -13.22 8.98 16.78
N LYS A 120 -13.95 9.19 17.87
CA LYS A 120 -15.24 8.57 18.20
C LYS A 120 -16.41 9.55 18.14
N ARG A 121 -16.12 10.84 18.22
CA ARG A 121 -17.09 11.94 18.28
C ARG A 121 -16.42 13.25 17.87
N GLU A 122 -17.22 14.24 17.51
CA GLU A 122 -16.74 15.56 17.05
C GLU A 122 -15.63 16.15 17.91
N LYS A 123 -15.79 16.14 19.23
CA LYS A 123 -14.79 16.74 20.14
C LYS A 123 -13.41 16.07 20.06
N ASP A 124 -13.30 14.82 19.63
CA ASP A 124 -12.02 14.15 19.48
C ASP A 124 -11.25 14.70 18.27
N ILE A 125 -11.96 15.31 17.29
CA ILE A 125 -11.33 16.04 16.18
C ILE A 125 -10.58 17.25 16.70
N TYR A 126 -11.18 18.06 17.60
CA TYR A 126 -10.50 19.22 18.19
C TYR A 126 -9.28 18.81 19.02
N LYS A 127 -9.37 17.71 19.77
CA LYS A 127 -8.21 17.15 20.49
C LYS A 127 -7.07 16.79 19.52
N PHE A 128 -7.40 16.14 18.40
CA PHE A 128 -6.41 15.80 17.39
C PHE A 128 -5.78 17.04 16.74
N LEU A 129 -6.61 18.03 16.40
CA LEU A 129 -6.17 19.29 15.81
C LEU A 129 -5.25 20.10 16.75
N SER A 130 -5.41 19.96 18.07
CA SER A 130 -4.55 20.64 19.08
C SER A 130 -3.17 20.02 19.26
N LEU A 131 -2.93 18.81 18.74
CA LEU A 131 -1.63 18.15 18.90
C LEU A 131 -0.48 19.00 18.32
N PRO A 132 0.61 19.21 19.07
CA PRO A 132 1.75 19.99 18.62
C PRO A 132 2.44 19.30 17.43
N TYR A 133 3.19 20.10 16.67
CA TYR A 133 4.01 19.62 15.58
C TYR A 133 5.42 20.19 15.67
N ILE A 134 6.40 19.31 15.72
CA ILE A 134 7.81 19.64 15.61
C ILE A 134 8.34 18.91 14.36
N PRO A 135 8.79 19.63 13.32
CA PRO A 135 9.35 19.02 12.12
C PRO A 135 10.51 18.09 12.46
N TYR A 136 10.62 16.99 11.74
CA TYR A 136 11.64 15.97 11.98
C TYR A 136 12.16 15.39 10.67
N GLN A 137 13.47 15.14 10.64
CA GLN A 137 14.15 14.46 9.56
C GLN A 137 14.48 13.03 9.99
N PRO A 138 13.78 12.00 9.46
CA PRO A 138 14.03 10.61 9.82
C PRO A 138 15.46 10.18 9.47
N ASP A 139 16.07 9.35 10.32
CA ASP A 139 17.32 8.68 9.99
C ASP A 139 17.06 7.57 8.96
N PHE A 140 17.83 7.56 7.87
CA PHE A 140 17.78 6.58 6.79
C PHE A 140 18.91 5.55 6.84
N SER A 141 19.70 5.51 7.91
CA SER A 141 20.84 4.56 8.03
C SER A 141 20.38 3.11 7.86
N ASP A 142 19.28 2.74 8.50
CA ASP A 142 18.70 1.39 8.39
C ASP A 142 18.11 1.11 6.98
N PHE A 143 17.64 2.13 6.27
CA PHE A 143 17.23 1.99 4.88
C PHE A 143 18.40 1.58 3.99
N TYR A 144 19.53 2.28 4.08
CA TYR A 144 20.72 1.97 3.28
C TYR A 144 21.31 0.60 3.61
N GLU A 145 21.27 0.18 4.88
CA GLU A 145 21.66 -1.18 5.26
C GLU A 145 20.76 -2.25 4.62
N GLN A 146 19.45 -2.02 4.63
CA GLN A 146 18.49 -2.92 4.01
C GLN A 146 18.64 -2.96 2.49
N GLU A 147 18.83 -1.81 1.84
CA GLU A 147 19.09 -1.72 0.41
C GLU A 147 20.35 -2.51 0.02
N LYS A 148 21.44 -2.35 0.79
CA LYS A 148 22.69 -3.10 0.59
C LYS A 148 22.49 -4.62 0.74
N LYS A 149 21.72 -5.05 1.74
CA LYS A 149 21.40 -6.48 1.96
C LYS A 149 20.52 -7.06 0.86
N LEU A 150 19.57 -6.27 0.35
CA LEU A 150 18.71 -6.66 -0.78
C LEU A 150 19.54 -6.84 -2.05
N GLY A 151 20.42 -5.89 -2.37
CA GLY A 151 21.28 -5.92 -3.55
C GLY A 151 20.50 -6.14 -4.84
N GLU A 152 20.93 -7.10 -5.65
CA GLU A 152 20.34 -7.42 -6.95
C GLU A 152 19.07 -8.31 -6.89
N LYS A 153 18.63 -8.69 -5.69
CA LYS A 153 17.45 -9.53 -5.51
C LYS A 153 16.12 -8.79 -5.68
N GLY A 154 16.17 -7.46 -5.76
CA GLY A 154 14.96 -6.66 -5.89
C GLY A 154 15.19 -5.16 -5.80
N ILE A 155 14.11 -4.44 -5.47
CA ILE A 155 14.10 -2.98 -5.35
C ILE A 155 13.47 -2.54 -4.02
N MET A 156 13.95 -1.44 -3.46
CA MET A 156 13.34 -0.82 -2.27
C MET A 156 12.05 -0.10 -2.64
N VAL A 157 11.07 -0.19 -1.74
CA VAL A 157 9.78 0.52 -1.83
C VAL A 157 9.61 1.37 -0.59
N VAL A 158 9.76 2.68 -0.71
CA VAL A 158 9.48 3.62 0.39
C VAL A 158 7.99 3.91 0.41
N ALA A 159 7.30 3.46 1.46
CA ALA A 159 5.86 3.62 1.61
C ALA A 159 5.53 4.90 2.39
N LEU A 160 4.81 5.82 1.73
CA LEU A 160 4.34 7.07 2.30
C LEU A 160 2.80 7.10 2.29
N PRO A 161 2.17 7.61 3.35
CA PRO A 161 0.72 7.86 3.33
C PRO A 161 0.41 9.18 2.64
N ASP A 162 -0.78 9.29 2.07
CA ASP A 162 -1.38 10.58 1.74
C ASP A 162 -2.20 11.15 2.92
N PRO A 163 -2.65 12.41 2.86
CA PRO A 163 -3.43 13.01 3.94
C PRO A 163 -4.74 12.25 4.21
N LEU A 164 -5.42 11.78 3.15
CA LEU A 164 -6.70 11.10 3.30
C LEU A 164 -6.55 9.73 3.97
N GLY A 165 -5.53 8.96 3.61
CA GLY A 165 -5.24 7.69 4.26
C GLY A 165 -4.93 7.83 5.75
N VAL A 166 -4.21 8.89 6.13
CA VAL A 166 -3.97 9.18 7.56
C VAL A 166 -5.25 9.56 8.26
N VAL A 167 -6.04 10.46 7.69
CA VAL A 167 -7.31 10.91 8.29
C VAL A 167 -8.31 9.76 8.38
N GLY A 168 -8.51 8.99 7.31
CA GLY A 168 -9.42 7.83 7.31
C GLY A 168 -9.07 6.81 8.39
N PHE A 169 -7.77 6.61 8.65
CA PHE A 169 -7.29 5.69 9.69
C PHE A 169 -7.58 6.16 11.14
N LEU A 170 -7.97 7.42 11.34
CA LEU A 170 -8.35 7.94 12.66
C LEU A 170 -9.72 7.44 13.13
N PHE A 171 -10.56 6.98 12.22
CA PHE A 171 -11.95 6.54 12.46
C PHE A 171 -12.06 5.01 12.51
N ALA A 172 -13.18 4.51 13.01
CA ALA A 172 -13.52 3.10 12.84
C ALA A 172 -13.91 2.83 11.37
N PRO A 173 -13.70 1.60 10.87
CA PRO A 173 -14.22 1.19 9.58
C PRO A 173 -15.73 1.49 9.46
N GLY A 174 -16.12 2.20 8.40
CA GLY A 174 -17.51 2.60 8.14
C GLY A 174 -17.98 3.89 8.83
N ASP A 175 -17.26 4.42 9.82
CA ASP A 175 -17.66 5.68 10.48
C ASP A 175 -17.13 6.92 9.75
N PHE A 176 -16.02 6.82 9.04
CA PHE A 176 -15.42 7.94 8.33
C PHE A 176 -16.42 8.67 7.42
N GLY A 177 -17.20 7.91 6.64
CA GLY A 177 -18.23 8.47 5.75
C GLY A 177 -19.28 9.29 6.48
N LYS A 178 -19.74 8.89 7.66
CA LYS A 178 -20.68 9.67 8.49
C LYS A 178 -20.07 10.99 8.93
N PHE A 179 -18.81 10.98 9.38
CA PHE A 179 -18.13 12.20 9.80
C PHE A 179 -17.89 13.18 8.64
N VAL A 180 -17.62 12.66 7.44
CA VAL A 180 -17.53 13.49 6.23
C VAL A 180 -18.83 14.27 5.98
N LEU A 181 -19.99 13.63 6.27
CA LEU A 181 -21.29 14.29 6.14
C LEU A 181 -21.59 15.28 7.23
N ASP A 182 -21.46 14.81 8.46
CA ASP A 182 -21.91 15.59 9.62
C ASP A 182 -20.98 16.77 9.88
N TYR A 183 -19.67 16.61 9.58
CA TYR A 183 -18.61 17.58 9.91
C TYR A 183 -17.63 17.85 8.75
N PRO A 184 -18.09 18.16 7.52
CA PRO A 184 -17.21 18.27 6.35
C PRO A 184 -16.08 19.30 6.52
N LYS A 185 -16.36 20.42 7.20
CA LYS A 185 -15.34 21.44 7.45
C LYS A 185 -14.23 20.96 8.39
N LEU A 186 -14.58 20.17 9.41
CA LEU A 186 -13.59 19.61 10.34
C LEU A 186 -12.74 18.54 9.67
N ILE A 187 -13.33 17.74 8.79
CA ILE A 187 -12.57 16.77 7.98
C ILE A 187 -11.55 17.47 7.08
N ILE A 188 -11.95 18.58 6.43
CA ILE A 188 -11.01 19.38 5.64
C ILE A 188 -9.88 19.93 6.51
N GLN A 189 -10.17 20.43 7.71
CA GLN A 189 -9.13 20.91 8.63
C GLN A 189 -8.15 19.78 9.05
N LEU A 190 -8.67 18.56 9.26
CA LEU A 190 -7.81 17.39 9.52
C LEU A 190 -6.88 17.08 8.33
N LEU A 191 -7.45 17.09 7.11
CA LEU A 191 -6.66 16.86 5.89
C LEU A 191 -5.56 17.91 5.73
N GLU A 192 -5.87 19.19 5.92
CA GLU A 192 -4.92 20.30 5.85
C GLU A 192 -3.83 20.17 6.92
N LYS A 193 -4.22 19.87 8.17
CA LYS A 193 -3.26 19.66 9.27
C LYS A 193 -2.28 18.50 8.99
N ILE A 194 -2.78 17.38 8.47
CA ILE A 194 -1.94 16.23 8.10
C ILE A 194 -1.08 16.56 6.88
N TYR A 195 -1.65 17.21 5.88
CA TYR A 195 -0.91 17.64 4.69
C TYR A 195 0.31 18.51 5.05
N GLU A 196 0.15 19.50 5.92
CA GLU A 196 1.25 20.36 6.41
C GLU A 196 2.38 19.53 7.02
N ARG A 197 2.06 18.51 7.82
CA ARG A 197 3.07 17.62 8.42
C ARG A 197 3.75 16.71 7.39
N LEU A 198 2.99 16.22 6.43
CA LEU A 198 3.52 15.37 5.36
C LEU A 198 4.42 16.16 4.39
N LEU A 199 4.22 17.46 4.20
CA LEU A 199 5.09 18.29 3.35
C LEU A 199 6.56 18.17 3.74
N ASP A 200 6.87 18.22 5.03
CA ASP A 200 8.25 18.14 5.50
C ASP A 200 8.82 16.73 5.31
N LEU A 201 8.03 15.69 5.62
CA LEU A 201 8.44 14.31 5.38
C LEU A 201 8.73 14.05 3.89
N TYR A 202 7.83 14.49 2.99
CA TYR A 202 7.98 14.30 1.55
C TYR A 202 9.20 15.07 0.98
N LYS A 203 9.41 16.31 1.42
CA LYS A 203 10.63 17.08 1.07
C LYS A 203 11.88 16.32 1.49
N PHE A 204 11.91 15.82 2.72
CA PHE A 204 13.07 15.11 3.23
C PHE A 204 13.31 13.81 2.45
N VAL A 205 12.29 12.97 2.27
CA VAL A 205 12.39 11.71 1.51
C VAL A 205 12.86 11.96 0.08
N SER A 206 12.40 13.04 -0.56
CA SER A 206 12.72 13.33 -1.96
C SER A 206 14.23 13.46 -2.23
N PHE A 207 15.03 13.88 -1.23
CA PHE A 207 16.50 14.01 -1.33
C PHE A 207 17.25 12.88 -0.62
N SER A 208 16.57 12.07 0.21
CA SER A 208 17.22 11.00 0.99
C SER A 208 17.36 9.69 0.23
N VAL A 209 16.54 9.42 -0.77
CA VAL A 209 16.56 8.16 -1.52
C VAL A 209 16.61 8.40 -3.03
N SER A 210 17.16 7.45 -3.79
CA SER A 210 17.23 7.53 -5.25
C SER A 210 17.12 6.15 -5.90
N ASN A 211 16.55 6.10 -7.10
CA ASN A 211 16.38 4.88 -7.90
C ASN A 211 15.56 3.79 -7.19
N VAL A 212 14.61 4.19 -6.35
CA VAL A 212 13.66 3.32 -5.64
C VAL A 212 12.24 3.60 -6.09
N ILE A 213 11.31 2.77 -5.62
CA ILE A 213 9.88 3.05 -5.77
C ILE A 213 9.42 3.84 -4.54
N ILE A 214 8.77 4.99 -4.74
CA ILE A 214 8.04 5.70 -3.68
C ILE A 214 6.56 5.41 -3.87
N ARG A 215 5.98 4.69 -2.92
CA ARG A 215 4.59 4.25 -2.94
C ARG A 215 3.73 5.14 -2.07
N ILE A 216 2.75 5.81 -2.67
CA ILE A 216 1.81 6.71 -2.00
C ILE A 216 0.47 5.97 -1.87
N ARG A 217 -0.12 5.97 -0.67
CA ARG A 217 -1.35 5.25 -0.38
C ARG A 217 -2.30 6.04 0.50
N GLY A 218 -3.61 5.88 0.26
CA GLY A 218 -4.69 6.47 1.06
C GLY A 218 -5.88 6.89 0.20
N ALA A 219 -5.68 7.06 -1.09
CA ALA A 219 -6.73 7.48 -2.02
C ALA A 219 -7.95 6.54 -2.03
N GLU A 220 -7.79 5.29 -1.63
CA GLU A 220 -8.86 4.31 -1.47
C GLU A 220 -9.93 4.73 -0.45
N TYR A 221 -9.60 5.61 0.49
CA TYR A 221 -10.60 6.17 1.42
C TYR A 221 -11.58 7.14 0.76
N ALA A 222 -11.31 7.62 -0.47
CA ALA A 222 -12.24 8.46 -1.25
C ALA A 222 -13.21 7.66 -2.11
N THR A 223 -13.27 6.35 -1.98
CA THR A 223 -14.13 5.48 -2.80
C THR A 223 -14.99 4.57 -1.93
N PRO A 224 -16.11 4.01 -2.45
CA PRO A 224 -16.84 2.97 -1.75
C PRO A 224 -15.93 1.76 -1.42
N PRO A 225 -16.11 1.09 -0.27
CA PRO A 225 -17.16 1.31 0.73
C PRO A 225 -16.84 2.38 1.79
N ASN A 226 -15.65 2.99 1.75
CA ASN A 226 -15.20 3.95 2.79
C ASN A 226 -16.00 5.24 2.78
N LEU A 227 -16.33 5.74 1.58
CA LEU A 227 -17.28 6.82 1.41
C LEU A 227 -18.52 6.31 0.65
N PRO A 228 -19.72 6.34 1.28
CA PRO A 228 -20.95 5.87 0.66
C PRO A 228 -21.32 6.71 -0.58
N THR A 229 -21.88 6.06 -1.59
CA THR A 229 -22.27 6.69 -2.88
C THR A 229 -23.30 7.80 -2.75
N GLU A 230 -24.07 7.82 -1.66
CA GLU A 230 -25.04 8.87 -1.34
C GLU A 230 -24.41 10.26 -1.18
N TYR A 231 -23.09 10.31 -0.91
CA TYR A 231 -22.32 11.54 -0.79
C TYR A 231 -21.70 11.98 -2.10
N PHE A 232 -21.66 11.09 -3.07
CA PHE A 232 -21.02 11.33 -4.35
C PHE A 232 -22.04 11.61 -5.43
N HIS A 233 -22.78 12.70 -5.32
CA HIS A 233 -23.42 13.25 -6.52
C HIS A 233 -22.38 13.49 -7.62
N ASP A 234 -21.11 13.68 -7.24
CA ASP A 234 -19.97 13.79 -8.16
C ASP A 234 -18.68 13.23 -7.50
N ILE A 235 -18.40 11.94 -7.74
CA ILE A 235 -17.19 11.26 -7.25
C ILE A 235 -15.91 11.98 -7.69
N LYS A 236 -15.89 12.57 -8.89
CA LYS A 236 -14.72 13.29 -9.42
C LYS A 236 -14.44 14.56 -8.62
N LYS A 237 -15.50 15.29 -8.25
CA LYS A 237 -15.37 16.47 -7.41
C LYS A 237 -14.85 16.10 -6.03
N THR A 238 -15.43 15.09 -5.40
CA THR A 238 -14.99 14.63 -4.08
C THR A 238 -13.54 14.14 -4.10
N PHE A 239 -13.16 13.32 -5.07
CA PHE A 239 -11.79 12.91 -5.24
C PHE A 239 -10.83 14.08 -5.44
N SER A 240 -11.27 15.11 -6.20
CA SER A 240 -10.46 16.30 -6.43
C SER A 240 -10.26 17.12 -5.15
N GLU A 241 -11.27 17.22 -4.30
CA GLU A 241 -11.23 18.00 -3.05
C GLU A 241 -10.48 17.28 -1.92
N PHE A 242 -10.65 15.96 -1.79
CA PHE A 242 -10.10 15.18 -0.67
C PHE A 242 -8.74 14.57 -0.95
N VAL A 243 -8.41 14.31 -2.21
CA VAL A 243 -7.20 13.59 -2.64
C VAL A 243 -6.34 14.41 -3.57
N TYR A 244 -6.80 14.63 -4.81
CA TYR A 244 -5.98 15.15 -5.90
C TYR A 244 -5.26 16.47 -5.56
N ARG A 245 -5.92 17.41 -4.90
CA ARG A 245 -5.33 18.72 -4.55
C ARG A 245 -4.11 18.60 -3.63
N PHE A 246 -4.08 17.58 -2.77
CA PHE A 246 -2.98 17.31 -1.85
C PHE A 246 -1.91 16.44 -2.52
N ASP A 247 -2.31 15.32 -3.07
CA ASP A 247 -1.41 14.31 -3.62
C ASP A 247 -0.60 14.84 -4.78
N LYS A 248 -1.23 15.61 -5.67
CA LYS A 248 -0.51 16.26 -6.77
C LYS A 248 0.68 17.07 -6.26
N ASN A 249 0.48 17.91 -5.24
CA ASN A 249 1.55 18.74 -4.69
C ASN A 249 2.64 17.89 -4.00
N LEU A 250 2.25 16.85 -3.26
CA LEU A 250 3.20 15.94 -2.62
C LEU A 250 4.04 15.18 -3.66
N ILE A 251 3.43 14.71 -4.74
CA ILE A 251 4.13 14.06 -5.85
C ILE A 251 5.07 15.03 -6.57
N GLU A 252 4.66 16.27 -6.80
CA GLU A 252 5.50 17.29 -7.40
C GLU A 252 6.74 17.59 -6.53
N ILE A 253 6.63 17.55 -5.20
CA ILE A 253 7.77 17.67 -4.29
C ILE A 253 8.74 16.50 -4.50
N LEU A 254 8.24 15.27 -4.57
CA LEU A 254 9.09 14.09 -4.84
C LEU A 254 9.81 14.20 -6.19
N ARG A 255 9.16 14.78 -7.20
CA ARG A 255 9.75 14.97 -8.55
C ARG A 255 10.85 16.03 -8.60
N ARG A 256 10.89 16.95 -7.62
CA ARG A 256 11.96 17.98 -7.52
C ARG A 256 13.23 17.46 -6.85
N GLY A 257 13.15 16.34 -6.16
CA GLY A 257 14.29 15.69 -5.51
C GLY A 257 15.05 14.74 -6.43
N ASN A 258 15.65 13.73 -5.85
CA ASN A 258 16.35 12.66 -6.58
C ASN A 258 15.38 11.88 -7.46
N PHE A 259 15.92 11.24 -8.52
CA PHE A 259 15.11 10.39 -9.39
C PHE A 259 14.58 9.15 -8.64
N ASN A 260 13.27 9.00 -8.63
CA ASN A 260 12.55 7.85 -8.09
C ASN A 260 11.34 7.51 -8.95
N PHE A 261 10.87 6.27 -8.90
CA PHE A 261 9.64 5.84 -9.54
C PHE A 261 8.47 6.08 -8.59
N ILE A 262 7.47 6.84 -9.00
CA ILE A 262 6.30 7.15 -8.16
C ILE A 262 5.20 6.13 -8.43
N CYS A 263 4.86 5.35 -7.40
CA CYS A 263 3.79 4.37 -7.41
C CYS A 263 2.57 4.89 -6.65
N TYR A 264 1.42 4.91 -7.32
CA TYR A 264 0.16 5.32 -6.74
C TYR A 264 -0.68 4.10 -6.40
N HIS A 265 -0.90 3.92 -5.11
CA HIS A 265 -1.68 2.79 -4.59
C HIS A 265 -3.14 3.16 -4.47
N TRP A 266 -3.98 2.31 -5.05
CA TRP A 266 -5.39 2.61 -5.10
C TRP A 266 -6.23 1.39 -5.48
N HIS A 267 -7.04 0.91 -4.54
CA HIS A 267 -8.01 -0.16 -4.75
C HIS A 267 -9.33 0.41 -5.29
N ASP A 268 -10.11 -0.40 -5.98
CA ASP A 268 -11.53 -0.23 -6.37
C ASP A 268 -11.99 1.15 -6.90
N GLY A 269 -13.08 1.17 -7.69
CA GLY A 269 -13.67 2.40 -8.22
C GLY A 269 -12.82 3.20 -9.19
N ILE A 270 -11.81 2.61 -9.75
CA ILE A 270 -10.65 3.20 -10.40
C ILE A 270 -10.97 3.84 -11.75
N GLU A 271 -11.79 3.20 -12.57
CA GLU A 271 -11.93 3.53 -13.99
C GLU A 271 -12.39 4.99 -14.22
N GLU A 272 -13.37 5.46 -13.46
CA GLU A 272 -13.92 6.81 -13.60
C GLU A 272 -12.96 7.92 -13.15
N LEU A 273 -12.07 7.61 -12.20
CA LEU A 273 -11.13 8.54 -11.60
C LEU A 273 -9.76 8.53 -12.28
N LEU A 274 -9.43 7.51 -13.06
CA LEU A 274 -8.16 7.41 -13.80
C LEU A 274 -7.81 8.69 -14.57
N PRO A 275 -8.73 9.37 -15.28
CA PRO A 275 -8.39 10.61 -15.97
C PRO A 275 -7.93 11.74 -15.04
N ILE A 276 -8.30 11.73 -13.76
CA ILE A 276 -7.82 12.69 -12.76
C ILE A 276 -6.47 12.24 -12.24
N VAL A 277 -6.32 10.96 -11.89
CA VAL A 277 -5.07 10.37 -11.39
C VAL A 277 -3.94 10.55 -12.40
N LEU A 278 -4.20 10.35 -13.68
CA LEU A 278 -3.22 10.52 -14.76
C LEU A 278 -2.75 11.97 -15.00
N LYS A 279 -3.37 12.97 -14.37
CA LYS A 279 -2.85 14.34 -14.32
C LYS A 279 -1.72 14.53 -13.31
N MET A 280 -1.52 13.56 -12.41
CA MET A 280 -0.38 13.53 -11.49
C MET A 280 0.83 12.88 -12.19
N PRO A 281 2.06 13.32 -11.92
CA PRO A 281 3.26 12.77 -12.55
C PRO A 281 3.69 11.45 -11.87
N ILE A 282 2.87 10.40 -12.05
CA ILE A 282 3.11 9.04 -11.55
C ILE A 282 3.73 8.14 -12.62
N ASP A 283 4.39 7.06 -12.23
CA ASP A 283 5.00 6.06 -13.13
C ASP A 283 4.28 4.71 -13.05
N ILE A 284 3.67 4.42 -11.90
CA ILE A 284 3.11 3.10 -11.57
C ILE A 284 1.74 3.30 -10.92
N ILE A 285 0.80 2.43 -11.25
CA ILE A 285 -0.46 2.24 -10.51
C ILE A 285 -0.57 0.80 -10.01
N GLU A 286 -1.10 0.61 -8.78
CA GLU A 286 -1.26 -0.70 -8.15
C GLU A 286 -2.30 -0.65 -7.00
N PRO A 287 -2.91 -1.80 -6.66
CA PRO A 287 -3.00 -3.01 -7.46
C PRO A 287 -4.14 -2.91 -8.48
N ILE A 288 -3.91 -3.39 -9.69
CA ILE A 288 -4.96 -3.54 -10.72
C ILE A 288 -5.19 -5.03 -10.92
N SER A 289 -6.34 -5.53 -10.51
CA SER A 289 -6.57 -6.97 -10.45
C SER A 289 -7.77 -7.44 -11.27
N ASN A 290 -7.60 -8.59 -11.90
CA ASN A 290 -8.70 -9.35 -12.45
C ASN A 290 -9.34 -10.22 -11.36
N SER A 291 -10.65 -10.38 -11.44
CA SER A 291 -11.43 -11.32 -10.63
C SER A 291 -12.43 -12.07 -11.50
N SER A 292 -13.10 -13.05 -10.92
CA SER A 292 -14.20 -13.75 -11.60
C SER A 292 -15.33 -12.82 -12.03
N GLN A 293 -15.57 -11.74 -11.29
CA GLN A 293 -16.57 -10.72 -11.60
C GLN A 293 -16.06 -9.65 -12.57
N GLN A 294 -14.76 -9.40 -12.59
CA GLN A 294 -14.10 -8.41 -13.45
C GLN A 294 -12.89 -9.01 -14.18
N PRO A 295 -13.09 -9.96 -15.09
CA PRO A 295 -11.99 -10.72 -15.70
C PRO A 295 -11.13 -9.90 -16.67
N ASN A 296 -11.54 -8.70 -17.04
CA ASN A 296 -10.84 -7.83 -18.00
C ASN A 296 -10.44 -6.48 -17.40
N ASN A 297 -10.33 -6.38 -16.08
CA ASN A 297 -10.01 -5.09 -15.43
C ASN A 297 -8.62 -4.57 -15.86
N ILE A 298 -7.60 -5.42 -15.88
CA ILE A 298 -6.27 -5.07 -16.37
C ILE A 298 -6.31 -4.55 -17.82
N LEU A 299 -7.07 -5.20 -18.70
CA LEU A 299 -7.19 -4.78 -20.08
C LEU A 299 -7.88 -3.41 -20.24
N LYS A 300 -8.92 -3.14 -19.42
CA LYS A 300 -9.61 -1.84 -19.42
C LYS A 300 -8.66 -0.73 -18.98
N VAL A 301 -7.96 -0.93 -17.86
CA VAL A 301 -6.99 0.04 -17.36
C VAL A 301 -5.86 0.26 -18.36
N ARG A 302 -5.31 -0.81 -18.97
CA ARG A 302 -4.26 -0.72 -20.00
C ARG A 302 -4.71 0.13 -21.21
N ARG A 303 -5.97 0.04 -21.63
CA ARG A 303 -6.51 0.88 -22.71
C ARG A 303 -6.50 2.37 -22.37
N ILE A 304 -6.73 2.71 -21.11
CA ILE A 304 -6.78 4.10 -20.63
C ILE A 304 -5.37 4.65 -20.43
N VAL A 305 -4.47 3.91 -19.75
CA VAL A 305 -3.14 4.39 -19.41
C VAL A 305 -2.13 4.27 -20.57
N GLY A 306 -2.46 3.48 -21.59
CA GLY A 306 -1.57 3.24 -22.73
C GLY A 306 -0.24 2.60 -22.30
N ASP A 307 0.86 3.07 -22.89
CA ASP A 307 2.22 2.59 -22.65
C ASP A 307 3.04 3.55 -21.77
N SER A 308 2.41 4.56 -21.17
CA SER A 308 3.10 5.57 -20.35
C SER A 308 3.26 5.15 -18.89
N ILE A 309 2.30 4.39 -18.36
CA ILE A 309 2.23 3.97 -16.95
C ILE A 309 2.48 2.47 -16.81
N THR A 310 3.28 2.07 -15.84
CA THR A 310 3.44 0.67 -15.46
C THR A 310 2.25 0.23 -14.62
N ILE A 311 1.62 -0.87 -14.99
CA ILE A 311 0.59 -1.52 -14.18
C ILE A 311 1.27 -2.59 -13.33
N MET A 312 1.08 -2.51 -12.00
CA MET A 312 1.33 -3.64 -11.12
C MET A 312 0.00 -4.25 -10.74
N GLY A 313 -0.18 -5.54 -11.02
CA GLY A 313 -1.44 -6.21 -10.79
C GLY A 313 -1.45 -7.66 -11.24
N GLY A 314 -2.59 -8.30 -11.09
CA GLY A 314 -2.77 -9.71 -11.38
C GLY A 314 -4.12 -10.22 -10.96
N ILE A 315 -4.13 -11.12 -9.98
CA ILE A 315 -5.34 -11.77 -9.47
C ILE A 315 -5.77 -11.09 -8.17
N LEU A 316 -7.07 -10.85 -8.02
CA LEU A 316 -7.67 -10.41 -6.77
C LEU A 316 -7.43 -11.47 -5.68
N ALA A 317 -6.99 -11.06 -4.48
CA ALA A 317 -6.51 -11.99 -3.45
C ALA A 317 -7.58 -13.01 -3.01
N GLU A 318 -8.83 -12.59 -2.93
CA GLU A 318 -9.96 -13.44 -2.54
C GLU A 318 -10.20 -14.61 -3.54
N GLU A 319 -9.76 -14.48 -4.79
CA GLU A 319 -9.89 -15.58 -5.76
C GLU A 319 -9.03 -16.79 -5.35
N PHE A 320 -7.90 -16.58 -4.68
CA PHE A 320 -7.02 -17.67 -4.25
C PHE A 320 -7.68 -18.61 -3.23
N ASP A 321 -8.67 -18.13 -2.46
CA ASP A 321 -9.39 -18.94 -1.47
C ASP A 321 -10.35 -19.95 -2.11
N PHE A 322 -10.85 -19.66 -3.32
CA PHE A 322 -11.95 -20.40 -3.94
C PHE A 322 -11.58 -21.10 -5.25
N LYS A 323 -10.42 -20.78 -5.84
CA LYS A 323 -9.98 -21.30 -7.12
C LYS A 323 -9.14 -22.57 -6.97
N THR A 324 -9.24 -23.43 -7.97
CA THR A 324 -8.30 -24.53 -8.17
C THR A 324 -6.97 -24.00 -8.73
N ARG A 325 -5.90 -24.77 -8.57
CA ARG A 325 -4.58 -24.44 -9.16
C ARG A 325 -4.64 -24.22 -10.68
N GLU A 326 -5.45 -25.00 -11.39
CA GLU A 326 -5.63 -24.84 -12.84
C GLU A 326 -6.32 -23.54 -13.20
N GLU A 327 -7.35 -23.14 -12.44
CA GLU A 327 -8.01 -21.84 -12.62
C GLU A 327 -7.04 -20.70 -12.35
N VAL A 328 -6.25 -20.75 -11.25
CA VAL A 328 -5.21 -19.75 -10.95
C VAL A 328 -4.20 -19.65 -12.10
N ARG A 329 -3.73 -20.78 -12.62
CA ARG A 329 -2.85 -20.83 -13.80
C ARG A 329 -3.44 -20.10 -15.01
N ASN A 330 -4.70 -20.34 -15.30
CA ASN A 330 -5.39 -19.71 -16.42
C ASN A 330 -5.59 -18.21 -16.18
N MET A 331 -5.97 -17.80 -14.98
CA MET A 331 -6.07 -16.38 -14.60
C MET A 331 -4.72 -15.65 -14.72
N VAL A 332 -3.61 -16.29 -14.33
CA VAL A 332 -2.26 -15.71 -14.53
C VAL A 332 -1.95 -15.50 -16.01
N LYS A 333 -2.26 -16.48 -16.88
CA LYS A 333 -2.07 -16.32 -18.34
C LYS A 333 -2.88 -15.15 -18.87
N ASP A 334 -4.14 -15.03 -18.47
CA ASP A 334 -5.01 -13.94 -18.89
C ASP A 334 -4.47 -12.57 -18.43
N CYS A 335 -4.00 -12.46 -17.18
CA CYS A 335 -3.35 -11.25 -16.68
C CYS A 335 -2.12 -10.86 -17.51
N LEU A 336 -1.27 -11.83 -17.85
CA LEU A 336 -0.08 -11.60 -18.67
C LEU A 336 -0.44 -11.15 -20.10
N ILE A 337 -1.42 -11.80 -20.74
CA ILE A 337 -1.91 -11.45 -22.07
C ILE A 337 -2.48 -10.03 -22.09
N GLN A 338 -3.26 -9.67 -21.08
CA GLN A 338 -3.92 -8.37 -20.98
C GLN A 338 -2.96 -7.23 -20.62
N GLY A 339 -2.03 -7.49 -19.69
CA GLY A 339 -1.16 -6.46 -19.11
C GLY A 339 0.21 -6.35 -19.76
N ALA A 340 0.83 -7.47 -20.13
CA ALA A 340 2.26 -7.52 -20.39
C ALA A 340 2.68 -7.48 -21.86
N ARG A 341 1.79 -7.74 -22.83
CA ARG A 341 2.13 -7.77 -24.27
C ARG A 341 2.83 -6.51 -24.77
N ARG A 342 2.53 -5.37 -24.18
CA ARG A 342 3.09 -4.06 -24.53
C ARG A 342 4.18 -3.59 -23.53
N GLY A 343 4.71 -4.50 -22.69
CA GLY A 343 5.62 -4.12 -21.62
C GLY A 343 4.92 -3.40 -20.46
N ARG A 344 5.69 -2.75 -19.59
CA ARG A 344 5.20 -1.96 -18.44
C ARG A 344 4.15 -2.69 -17.59
N PHE A 345 4.43 -3.96 -17.28
CA PHE A 345 3.59 -4.78 -16.43
C PHE A 345 4.42 -5.58 -15.43
N ILE A 346 3.97 -5.59 -14.18
CA ILE A 346 4.53 -6.37 -13.08
C ILE A 346 3.40 -7.21 -12.51
N LEU A 347 3.60 -8.52 -12.44
CA LEU A 347 2.58 -9.46 -11.96
C LEU A 347 2.67 -9.58 -10.43
N ILE A 348 1.61 -9.13 -9.75
CA ILE A 348 1.43 -9.26 -8.30
C ILE A 348 -0.01 -9.69 -7.99
N PRO A 349 -0.30 -10.38 -6.88
CA PRO A 349 -1.65 -10.49 -6.37
C PRO A 349 -2.08 -9.14 -5.76
N SER A 350 -3.40 -8.90 -5.63
CA SER A 350 -3.88 -7.66 -5.00
C SER A 350 -3.51 -7.56 -3.52
N ASP A 351 -3.43 -8.71 -2.85
CA ASP A 351 -2.96 -8.86 -1.49
C ASP A 351 -2.32 -10.23 -1.26
N ILE A 352 -1.85 -10.48 -0.06
CA ILE A 352 -1.06 -11.66 0.35
C ILE A 352 -1.74 -12.35 1.54
N PRO A 353 -1.42 -13.63 1.83
CA PRO A 353 -1.94 -14.28 3.01
C PRO A 353 -1.40 -13.61 4.28
N GLU A 354 -2.28 -13.09 5.11
CA GLU A 354 -1.98 -12.25 6.28
C GLU A 354 -2.28 -12.92 7.62
N SER A 355 -2.67 -14.22 7.59
CA SER A 355 -2.99 -15.01 8.77
C SER A 355 -2.32 -16.37 8.75
N ALA A 356 -1.97 -16.88 9.93
CA ALA A 356 -1.37 -18.20 10.14
C ALA A 356 -2.30 -19.11 10.98
N PRO A 357 -2.29 -20.43 10.74
CA PRO A 357 -1.59 -21.10 9.66
C PRO A 357 -2.24 -20.83 8.29
N ILE A 358 -1.43 -20.74 7.22
CA ILE A 358 -2.00 -20.69 5.87
C ILE A 358 -2.61 -22.05 5.52
N PRO A 359 -3.86 -22.11 4.99
CA PRO A 359 -4.46 -23.33 4.47
C PRO A 359 -3.62 -23.92 3.31
N THR A 360 -3.54 -25.26 3.23
CA THR A 360 -2.70 -25.93 2.22
C THR A 360 -3.10 -25.56 0.79
N GLU A 361 -4.38 -25.53 0.50
CA GLU A 361 -4.91 -25.16 -0.82
C GLU A 361 -4.53 -23.72 -1.20
N LEU A 362 -4.66 -22.79 -0.25
CA LEU A 362 -4.29 -21.40 -0.42
C LEU A 362 -2.78 -21.25 -0.67
N GLU A 363 -1.93 -21.94 0.10
CA GLU A 363 -0.48 -21.97 -0.12
C GLU A 363 -0.16 -22.46 -1.54
N GLN A 364 -0.79 -23.55 -1.97
CA GLN A 364 -0.56 -24.14 -3.30
C GLN A 364 -1.01 -23.20 -4.42
N ASN A 365 -2.06 -22.42 -4.22
CA ASN A 365 -2.53 -21.42 -5.18
C ASN A 365 -1.54 -20.25 -5.32
N TYR A 366 -0.96 -19.76 -4.25
CA TYR A 366 0.10 -18.75 -4.31
C TYR A 366 1.40 -19.28 -4.94
N ILE A 367 1.73 -20.55 -4.70
CA ILE A 367 2.86 -21.22 -5.37
C ILE A 367 2.59 -21.32 -6.88
N GLU A 368 1.41 -21.76 -7.29
CA GLU A 368 1.01 -21.83 -8.70
C GLU A 368 1.07 -20.46 -9.39
N PHE A 369 0.66 -19.39 -8.69
CA PHE A 369 0.77 -18.02 -9.18
C PHE A 369 2.22 -17.65 -9.52
N LEU A 370 3.18 -17.94 -8.63
CA LEU A 370 4.59 -17.69 -8.86
C LEU A 370 5.14 -18.53 -10.02
N GLU A 371 4.85 -19.83 -10.03
CA GLU A 371 5.29 -20.76 -11.07
C GLU A 371 4.75 -20.38 -12.45
N SER A 372 3.46 -20.09 -12.52
CA SER A 372 2.81 -19.66 -13.76
C SER A 372 3.33 -18.31 -14.25
N GLY A 373 3.49 -17.33 -13.35
CA GLY A 373 4.08 -16.03 -13.68
C GLY A 373 5.50 -16.15 -14.24
N PHE A 374 6.33 -16.98 -13.61
CA PHE A 374 7.70 -17.26 -14.05
C PHE A 374 7.74 -17.97 -15.41
N ASN A 375 6.90 -18.98 -15.62
CA ASN A 375 6.93 -19.81 -16.81
C ASN A 375 6.32 -19.14 -18.04
N PHE A 376 5.16 -18.48 -17.88
CA PHE A 376 4.41 -17.84 -18.97
C PHE A 376 4.79 -16.37 -19.18
N GLY A 377 5.53 -15.76 -18.23
CA GLY A 377 5.96 -14.35 -18.31
C GLY A 377 7.11 -14.09 -19.28
N LYS A 378 7.68 -15.09 -19.96
CA LYS A 378 8.78 -14.92 -20.90
C LYS A 378 8.30 -14.22 -22.17
N TYR A 379 9.04 -13.18 -22.60
CA TYR A 379 8.72 -12.47 -23.83
C TYR A 379 9.14 -13.26 -25.09
N PRO A 380 8.40 -13.20 -26.19
CA PRO A 380 7.13 -12.47 -26.36
C PRO A 380 5.95 -13.19 -25.69
N ILE A 381 5.07 -12.42 -25.02
CA ILE A 381 3.86 -12.95 -24.38
C ILE A 381 2.88 -13.42 -25.46
N ARG A 382 2.49 -14.69 -25.40
CA ARG A 382 1.66 -15.39 -26.39
C ARG A 382 0.24 -15.61 -25.91
#